data_a8d929c86cd13bda70d90a0cf715f4e8
#
_entry.id   a8d929c86cd13bda70d90a0cf715f4e8
#
_cell.length_a   1.000
_cell.length_b   1.000
_cell.length_c   1.000
_cell.angle_alpha   90.00
_cell.angle_beta   90.00
_cell.angle_gamma   90.00
#
_symmetry.space_group_name_H-M   'P 1'
#
loop_
_entity.id
_entity.type
_entity.pdbx_description
1 polymer ?
#
loop_
_entity_poly.entity_id
_entity_poly.type
_entity_poly.pdbx_seq_one_letter_code
_entity_poly.pdbx_strand_id
1 'polypeptide(L)'
;MNIVDSLMADLDVEQFWKDDALAHEDNCFSERAPQVALGIRMSDECVFAELGEEGNPWGYTPRERRIELNKRYNDKAEKIVGRRLLRETFPTPEETFPEIRGIGEVFGGKYVFDGNTVWLQQSCSTPEELEKILDRVEKLDLREFILPPNWESEKKRIYEEYGHKPPLWRHVRGPVTLATSIYGVENLIFLIIDNPDLARRFSQVIGDVICGIAEIMDEEAGYAPGEAPPGFSFADDNCSLLTPEMYEFFGFPILKRVFERWSPNPGDPRYLHADSEVNHLLPVLGRLNLTACNFGPTVLVDSIRKYMPRTRIDGCLSPLVFMRNDEEEIIRQVKRDCQMAREHGRGLNLSTAGSINNGSLLTSMRLVMATIQKYGRY
;
A
#
# COMPACT_ATOMS: atom_id res chain seq x y z
N MET A 1 -31.53 -4.67 -24.22
CA MET A 1 -30.84 -4.60 -22.90
C MET A 1 -29.36 -4.48 -23.22
N ASN A 2 -28.70 -3.44 -22.75
CA ASN A 2 -27.27 -3.29 -23.00
C ASN A 2 -26.47 -4.30 -22.13
N ILE A 3 -25.17 -4.44 -22.36
CA ILE A 3 -24.34 -5.44 -21.67
C ILE A 3 -24.29 -5.19 -20.15
N VAL A 4 -24.30 -3.93 -19.75
CA VAL A 4 -24.27 -3.52 -18.32
C VAL A 4 -25.55 -3.98 -17.62
N ASP A 5 -26.72 -3.65 -18.19
CA ASP A 5 -28.02 -4.05 -17.63
C ASP A 5 -28.12 -5.57 -17.47
N SER A 6 -27.63 -6.33 -18.48
CA SER A 6 -27.64 -7.79 -18.45
C SER A 6 -26.74 -8.31 -17.31
N LEU A 7 -25.51 -7.80 -17.18
CA LEU A 7 -24.59 -8.20 -16.11
C LEU A 7 -25.15 -7.90 -14.73
N MET A 8 -25.71 -6.71 -14.55
CA MET A 8 -26.26 -6.27 -13.26
C MET A 8 -27.50 -7.06 -12.85
N ALA A 9 -28.31 -7.49 -13.82
CA ALA A 9 -29.49 -8.32 -13.59
C ALA A 9 -29.16 -9.79 -13.28
N ASP A 10 -28.08 -10.31 -13.88
CA ASP A 10 -27.64 -11.70 -13.71
C ASP A 10 -26.83 -11.92 -12.42
N LEU A 11 -26.39 -10.86 -11.72
CA LEU A 11 -25.56 -10.98 -10.51
C LEU A 11 -26.31 -11.58 -9.33
N ASP A 12 -25.89 -12.77 -8.91
CA ASP A 12 -26.24 -13.35 -7.60
C ASP A 12 -25.24 -12.89 -6.55
N VAL A 13 -25.63 -11.88 -5.77
CA VAL A 13 -24.78 -11.25 -4.76
C VAL A 13 -24.41 -12.22 -3.64
N GLU A 14 -25.33 -13.06 -3.18
CA GLU A 14 -25.08 -14.02 -2.11
C GLU A 14 -24.10 -15.09 -2.55
N GLN A 15 -24.31 -15.67 -3.72
CA GLN A 15 -23.39 -16.65 -4.29
C GLN A 15 -22.03 -16.04 -4.61
N PHE A 16 -22.00 -14.78 -5.10
CA PHE A 16 -20.75 -14.08 -5.35
C PHE A 16 -19.85 -14.03 -4.12
N TRP A 17 -20.40 -13.64 -2.96
CA TRP A 17 -19.61 -13.54 -1.73
C TRP A 17 -19.18 -14.88 -1.14
N LYS A 18 -19.94 -15.95 -1.37
CA LYS A 18 -19.53 -17.31 -1.03
C LYS A 18 -18.33 -17.75 -1.87
N ASP A 19 -18.41 -17.52 -3.17
CA ASP A 19 -17.34 -17.83 -4.11
C ASP A 19 -16.08 -16.98 -3.87
N ASP A 20 -16.26 -15.70 -3.54
CA ASP A 20 -15.19 -14.76 -3.23
C ASP A 20 -14.42 -15.14 -1.97
N ALA A 21 -15.12 -15.63 -0.94
CA ALA A 21 -14.47 -16.13 0.27
C ALA A 21 -13.51 -17.29 -0.03
N LEU A 22 -13.90 -18.22 -0.89
CA LEU A 22 -13.02 -19.31 -1.36
C LEU A 22 -11.89 -18.79 -2.24
N ALA A 23 -12.15 -17.75 -3.02
CA ALA A 23 -11.16 -17.15 -3.91
C ALA A 23 -9.99 -16.49 -3.17
N HIS A 24 -10.20 -16.05 -1.93
CA HIS A 24 -9.15 -15.47 -1.09
C HIS A 24 -8.29 -16.51 -0.34
N GLU A 25 -8.68 -17.78 -0.32
CA GLU A 25 -7.88 -18.81 0.34
C GLU A 25 -6.51 -19.00 -0.35
N ASP A 26 -5.52 -19.46 0.44
CA ASP A 26 -4.14 -19.68 -0.03
C ASP A 26 -3.58 -18.48 -0.80
N ASN A 27 -3.75 -17.28 -0.24
CA ASN A 27 -3.29 -16.04 -0.87
C ASN A 27 -3.78 -15.88 -2.33
N CYS A 28 -5.04 -16.23 -2.60
CA CYS A 28 -5.71 -16.29 -3.90
C CYS A 28 -5.19 -17.36 -4.88
N PHE A 29 -4.46 -18.37 -4.39
CA PHE A 29 -3.98 -19.48 -5.22
C PHE A 29 -4.74 -20.79 -5.02
N SER A 30 -5.74 -20.84 -4.12
CA SER A 30 -6.51 -22.05 -3.85
C SER A 30 -7.10 -22.66 -5.12
N GLU A 31 -6.87 -23.98 -5.32
CA GLU A 31 -7.49 -24.70 -6.44
C GLU A 31 -9.01 -24.83 -6.28
N ARG A 32 -9.53 -24.64 -5.06
CA ARG A 32 -10.97 -24.64 -4.78
C ARG A 32 -11.66 -23.34 -5.15
N ALA A 33 -10.88 -22.27 -5.43
CA ALA A 33 -11.43 -20.98 -5.83
C ALA A 33 -12.23 -21.12 -7.13
N PRO A 34 -13.54 -20.83 -7.13
CA PRO A 34 -14.36 -20.98 -8.32
C PRO A 34 -14.22 -19.81 -9.28
N GLN A 35 -13.67 -18.69 -8.81
CA GLN A 35 -13.51 -17.44 -9.56
C GLN A 35 -12.30 -16.63 -9.09
N VAL A 36 -11.99 -15.56 -9.81
CA VAL A 36 -11.02 -14.52 -9.42
C VAL A 36 -11.53 -13.80 -8.16
N ALA A 37 -10.64 -13.51 -7.21
CA ALA A 37 -10.96 -12.78 -5.99
C ALA A 37 -11.24 -11.30 -6.26
N LEU A 38 -12.17 -10.70 -5.53
CA LEU A 38 -12.45 -9.27 -5.54
C LEU A 38 -11.57 -8.55 -4.52
N GLY A 39 -10.62 -7.76 -5.00
CA GLY A 39 -9.69 -6.98 -4.19
C GLY A 39 -10.06 -5.52 -4.00
N ILE A 40 -11.13 -5.03 -4.64
CA ILE A 40 -11.53 -3.63 -4.50
C ILE A 40 -11.91 -3.33 -3.05
N ARG A 41 -11.22 -2.37 -2.46
CA ARG A 41 -11.48 -1.86 -1.13
C ARG A 41 -11.90 -0.41 -1.24
N MET A 42 -13.20 -0.18 -1.07
CA MET A 42 -13.71 1.18 -0.93
C MET A 42 -13.13 1.80 0.34
N SER A 43 -12.77 3.06 0.27
CA SER A 43 -12.12 3.81 1.37
C SER A 43 -12.93 5.02 1.77
N ASP A 44 -12.50 5.69 2.83
CA ASP A 44 -13.17 6.90 3.33
C ASP A 44 -13.27 8.01 2.27
N GLU A 45 -12.34 8.06 1.30
CA GLU A 45 -12.36 9.01 0.18
C GLU A 45 -13.58 8.83 -0.75
N CYS A 46 -14.10 7.59 -0.85
CA CYS A 46 -15.26 7.32 -1.72
C CYS A 46 -16.59 7.76 -1.10
N VAL A 47 -16.62 8.02 0.20
CA VAL A 47 -17.85 8.30 0.96
C VAL A 47 -18.51 9.57 0.50
N PHE A 48 -17.73 10.63 0.28
CA PHE A 48 -18.25 11.95 -0.08
C PHE A 48 -18.99 11.92 -1.42
N ALA A 49 -18.35 11.37 -2.45
CA ALA A 49 -18.98 11.24 -3.78
C ALA A 49 -20.23 10.35 -3.74
N GLU A 50 -20.14 9.18 -3.06
CA GLU A 50 -21.26 8.23 -2.96
C GLU A 50 -22.48 8.79 -2.24
N LEU A 51 -22.28 9.63 -1.23
CA LEU A 51 -23.36 10.24 -0.43
C LEU A 51 -23.76 11.63 -0.92
N GLY A 52 -23.05 12.23 -1.88
CA GLY A 52 -23.26 13.61 -2.31
C GLY A 52 -22.92 14.63 -1.25
N GLU A 53 -21.92 14.36 -0.42
CA GLU A 53 -21.44 15.26 0.64
C GLU A 53 -20.51 16.31 0.07
N GLU A 54 -20.66 17.54 0.54
CA GLU A 54 -19.72 18.63 0.24
C GLU A 54 -18.49 18.56 1.13
N GLY A 55 -17.35 19.00 0.62
CA GLY A 55 -16.09 19.09 1.37
C GLY A 55 -14.94 18.33 0.73
N ASN A 56 -13.82 18.32 1.45
CA ASN A 56 -12.61 17.63 1.02
C ASN A 56 -12.48 16.28 1.75
N PRO A 57 -12.59 15.13 1.05
CA PRO A 57 -12.49 13.81 1.66
C PRO A 57 -11.09 13.52 2.28
N TRP A 58 -10.07 14.24 1.84
CA TRP A 58 -8.70 14.15 2.41
C TRP A 58 -8.47 15.14 3.56
N GLY A 59 -9.41 16.05 3.81
CA GLY A 59 -9.36 16.99 4.92
C GLY A 59 -9.68 16.32 6.26
N TYR A 60 -9.43 17.08 7.35
CA TYR A 60 -9.80 16.63 8.67
C TYR A 60 -11.32 16.44 8.79
N THR A 61 -11.73 15.24 9.13
CA THR A 61 -13.13 14.89 9.44
C THR A 61 -13.22 14.48 10.89
N PRO A 62 -14.01 15.20 11.74
CA PRO A 62 -14.22 14.82 13.13
C PRO A 62 -14.68 13.36 13.27
N ARG A 63 -14.23 12.68 14.33
CA ARG A 63 -14.49 11.25 14.58
C ARG A 63 -15.98 10.90 14.49
N GLU A 64 -16.85 11.65 15.15
CA GLU A 64 -18.28 11.43 15.18
C GLU A 64 -18.91 11.56 13.80
N ARG A 65 -18.47 12.58 13.04
CA ARG A 65 -18.92 12.79 11.66
C ARG A 65 -18.46 11.65 10.76
N ARG A 66 -17.24 11.15 10.92
CA ARG A 66 -16.74 10.00 10.16
C ARG A 66 -17.56 8.75 10.46
N ILE A 67 -17.88 8.48 11.72
CA ILE A 67 -18.76 7.36 12.13
C ILE A 67 -20.11 7.46 11.46
N GLU A 68 -20.73 8.64 11.48
CA GLU A 68 -22.04 8.89 10.86
C GLU A 68 -21.99 8.64 9.35
N LEU A 69 -21.00 9.21 8.66
CA LEU A 69 -20.82 9.06 7.22
C LEU A 69 -20.60 7.59 6.84
N ASN A 70 -19.73 6.88 7.55
CA ASN A 70 -19.46 5.47 7.29
C ASN A 70 -20.69 4.58 7.53
N LYS A 71 -21.51 4.88 8.52
CA LYS A 71 -22.81 4.18 8.73
C LYS A 71 -23.74 4.38 7.53
N ARG A 72 -23.94 5.63 7.10
CA ARG A 72 -24.79 5.95 5.94
C ARG A 72 -24.27 5.29 4.65
N TYR A 73 -22.95 5.32 4.46
CA TYR A 73 -22.31 4.65 3.33
C TYR A 73 -22.54 3.13 3.38
N ASN A 74 -22.35 2.51 4.52
CA ASN A 74 -22.56 1.08 4.73
C ASN A 74 -24.01 0.66 4.53
N ASP A 75 -25.00 1.48 4.97
CA ASP A 75 -26.41 1.22 4.72
C ASP A 75 -26.76 1.21 3.23
N LYS A 76 -26.05 2.01 2.43
CA LYS A 76 -26.13 2.03 0.99
C LYS A 76 -25.38 0.84 0.36
N ALA A 77 -24.18 0.55 0.85
CA ALA A 77 -23.35 -0.57 0.38
C ALA A 77 -24.04 -1.92 0.59
N GLU A 78 -24.67 -2.12 1.73
CA GLU A 78 -25.43 -3.36 2.01
C GLU A 78 -26.56 -3.60 0.99
N LYS A 79 -27.22 -2.54 0.52
CA LYS A 79 -28.27 -2.64 -0.52
C LYS A 79 -27.70 -2.86 -1.92
N ILE A 80 -26.54 -2.29 -2.24
CA ILE A 80 -25.96 -2.30 -3.59
C ILE A 80 -25.07 -3.53 -3.80
N VAL A 81 -24.16 -3.81 -2.87
CA VAL A 81 -23.15 -4.87 -2.97
C VAL A 81 -23.33 -5.99 -1.95
N GLY A 82 -24.33 -5.93 -1.06
CA GLY A 82 -24.68 -6.99 -0.11
C GLY A 82 -23.77 -7.05 1.11
N ARG A 83 -22.95 -6.04 1.38
CA ARG A 83 -22.06 -5.97 2.55
C ARG A 83 -21.81 -4.56 3.04
N ARG A 84 -21.57 -4.43 4.35
CA ARG A 84 -20.96 -3.25 4.94
C ARG A 84 -19.47 -3.29 4.67
N LEU A 85 -18.86 -2.19 4.24
CA LEU A 85 -17.50 -2.14 3.73
C LEU A 85 -16.53 -1.37 4.63
N LEU A 86 -17.02 -0.31 5.30
CA LEU A 86 -16.21 0.59 6.10
C LEU A 86 -16.39 0.33 7.60
N ARG A 87 -15.34 0.59 8.37
CA ARG A 87 -15.44 0.52 9.84
C ARG A 87 -16.32 1.65 10.37
N GLU A 88 -17.08 1.36 11.42
CA GLU A 88 -18.01 2.28 12.08
C GLU A 88 -17.57 2.65 13.50
N THR A 89 -16.42 2.16 13.91
CA THR A 89 -15.82 2.46 15.21
C THR A 89 -14.38 2.91 15.00
N PHE A 90 -13.99 3.92 15.75
CA PHE A 90 -12.63 4.46 15.72
C PHE A 90 -12.16 4.66 17.16
N PRO A 91 -10.87 4.47 17.45
CA PRO A 91 -10.32 4.80 18.76
C PRO A 91 -10.62 6.26 19.13
N THR A 92 -10.79 6.50 20.40
CA THR A 92 -10.84 7.86 20.91
C THR A 92 -9.43 8.48 20.96
N PRO A 93 -9.29 9.80 21.08
CA PRO A 93 -7.98 10.41 21.28
C PRO A 93 -7.23 9.83 22.49
N GLU A 94 -7.96 9.46 23.54
CA GLU A 94 -7.41 8.88 24.78
C GLU A 94 -6.88 7.46 24.56
N GLU A 95 -7.42 6.73 23.59
CA GLU A 95 -6.97 5.36 23.23
C GLU A 95 -5.82 5.38 22.22
N THR A 96 -5.47 6.55 21.67
CA THR A 96 -4.51 6.68 20.58
C THR A 96 -3.13 7.01 21.13
N PHE A 97 -2.10 6.23 20.71
CA PHE A 97 -0.72 6.53 21.05
C PHE A 97 -0.27 7.85 20.44
N PRO A 98 0.61 8.59 21.14
CA PRO A 98 1.25 9.77 20.56
C PRO A 98 1.92 9.44 19.22
N GLU A 99 1.86 10.37 18.28
CA GLU A 99 2.47 10.17 16.97
C GLU A 99 4.00 10.19 17.08
N ILE A 100 4.65 9.19 16.46
CA ILE A 100 6.10 9.16 16.32
C ILE A 100 6.53 10.03 15.15
N ARG A 101 7.74 10.57 15.18
CA ARG A 101 8.27 11.31 14.03
C ARG A 101 8.44 10.42 12.82
N GLY A 102 8.07 10.96 11.65
CA GLY A 102 8.19 10.26 10.39
C GLY A 102 9.64 10.07 9.93
N ILE A 103 9.88 9.02 9.16
CA ILE A 103 11.23 8.71 8.64
C ILE A 103 11.87 9.88 7.87
N GLY A 104 11.09 10.69 7.15
CA GLY A 104 11.60 11.87 6.43
C GLY A 104 12.20 12.93 7.34
N GLU A 105 11.67 13.07 8.57
CA GLU A 105 12.18 14.02 9.55
C GLU A 105 13.55 13.62 10.09
N VAL A 106 13.87 12.31 10.14
CA VAL A 106 15.20 11.80 10.48
C VAL A 106 16.24 12.40 9.53
N PHE A 107 15.90 12.54 8.24
CA PHE A 107 16.74 13.16 7.22
C PHE A 107 16.55 14.68 7.11
N GLY A 108 15.87 15.33 8.06
CA GLY A 108 15.67 16.77 8.11
C GLY A 108 14.53 17.30 7.23
N GLY A 109 13.75 16.42 6.61
CA GLY A 109 12.58 16.79 5.84
C GLY A 109 11.43 17.28 6.73
N LYS A 110 10.51 18.00 6.12
CA LYS A 110 9.26 18.46 6.76
C LYS A 110 8.07 17.97 5.96
N TYR A 111 7.10 17.42 6.66
CA TYR A 111 5.84 17.04 6.04
C TYR A 111 4.94 18.28 5.93
N VAL A 112 4.44 18.51 4.72
CA VAL A 112 3.54 19.63 4.41
C VAL A 112 2.26 19.07 3.80
N PHE A 113 1.13 19.48 4.37
CA PHE A 113 -0.18 19.14 3.82
C PHE A 113 -0.56 20.15 2.73
N ASP A 114 -0.77 19.64 1.52
CA ASP A 114 -1.20 20.43 0.35
C ASP A 114 -2.58 19.96 -0.11
N GLY A 115 -3.59 20.30 0.68
CA GLY A 115 -5.02 20.14 0.37
C GLY A 115 -5.51 18.69 0.18
N ASN A 116 -4.77 17.85 -0.53
CA ASN A 116 -5.18 16.50 -0.90
C ASN A 116 -4.19 15.41 -0.42
N THR A 117 -2.96 15.79 -0.08
CA THR A 117 -1.93 14.82 0.31
C THR A 117 -0.87 15.46 1.19
N VAL A 118 -0.05 14.61 1.82
CA VAL A 118 1.10 15.02 2.63
C VAL A 118 2.37 14.82 1.81
N TRP A 119 3.10 15.90 1.61
CA TRP A 119 4.38 15.90 0.92
C TRP A 119 5.55 16.02 1.87
N LEU A 120 6.60 15.27 1.62
CA LEU A 120 7.89 15.47 2.27
C LEU A 120 8.69 16.51 1.47
N GLN A 121 8.99 17.64 2.09
CA GLN A 121 9.84 18.67 1.47
C GLN A 121 11.27 18.18 1.35
N GLN A 122 11.93 18.54 0.25
CA GLN A 122 13.32 18.24 -0.01
C GLN A 122 14.22 18.84 1.08
N SER A 123 15.19 18.06 1.55
CA SER A 123 16.06 18.44 2.66
C SER A 123 17.39 18.99 2.22
N CYS A 124 17.87 18.56 1.04
CA CYS A 124 19.17 18.97 0.47
C CYS A 124 19.15 18.85 -1.05
N SER A 125 20.11 19.50 -1.70
CA SER A 125 20.21 19.55 -3.17
C SER A 125 21.64 19.34 -3.70
N THR A 126 22.67 19.34 -2.83
CA THR A 126 24.05 19.09 -3.21
C THR A 126 24.66 17.90 -2.48
N PRO A 127 25.70 17.26 -3.04
CA PRO A 127 26.40 16.16 -2.36
C PRO A 127 26.93 16.54 -0.98
N GLU A 128 27.45 17.74 -0.79
CA GLU A 128 28.01 18.21 0.47
C GLU A 128 26.92 18.43 1.54
N GLU A 129 25.71 18.83 1.13
CA GLU A 129 24.56 18.94 2.03
C GLU A 129 24.07 17.55 2.44
N LEU A 130 24.03 16.62 1.48
CA LEU A 130 23.68 15.24 1.75
C LEU A 130 24.66 14.59 2.72
N GLU A 131 25.97 14.72 2.51
CA GLU A 131 26.99 14.19 3.43
C GLU A 131 26.78 14.69 4.87
N LYS A 132 26.52 15.98 5.06
CA LYS A 132 26.22 16.56 6.38
C LYS A 132 24.99 15.95 7.04
N ILE A 133 23.96 15.67 6.22
CA ILE A 133 22.75 14.99 6.73
C ILE A 133 23.10 13.56 7.18
N LEU A 134 23.83 12.80 6.34
CA LEU A 134 24.21 11.43 6.67
C LEU A 134 25.11 11.40 7.91
N ASP A 135 26.10 12.30 8.02
CA ASP A 135 26.98 12.41 9.22
C ASP A 135 26.19 12.67 10.52
N ARG A 136 25.08 13.42 10.42
CA ARG A 136 24.20 13.69 11.54
C ARG A 136 23.34 12.46 11.87
N VAL A 137 22.76 11.83 10.85
CA VAL A 137 21.84 10.68 11.02
C VAL A 137 22.57 9.47 11.61
N GLU A 138 23.80 9.19 11.18
CA GLU A 138 24.63 8.09 11.70
C GLU A 138 25.00 8.25 13.17
N LYS A 139 24.94 9.47 13.71
CA LYS A 139 25.25 9.78 15.13
C LYS A 139 24.00 9.99 15.97
N LEU A 140 22.82 9.95 15.35
CA LEU A 140 21.56 10.27 16.01
C LEU A 140 21.14 9.15 16.96
N ASP A 141 20.75 9.48 18.18
CA ASP A 141 19.94 8.57 18.99
C ASP A 141 18.53 8.50 18.37
N LEU A 142 18.31 7.44 17.58
CA LEU A 142 17.09 7.30 16.79
C LEU A 142 15.85 7.15 17.69
N ARG A 143 15.98 6.44 18.84
CA ARG A 143 14.88 6.26 19.79
C ARG A 143 14.46 7.58 20.41
N GLU A 144 15.41 8.35 20.93
CA GLU A 144 15.16 9.66 21.51
C GLU A 144 14.58 10.63 20.48
N PHE A 145 15.01 10.51 19.22
CA PHE A 145 14.54 11.38 18.15
C PHE A 145 13.10 11.09 17.74
N ILE A 146 12.72 9.80 17.53
CA ILE A 146 11.40 9.45 16.96
C ILE A 146 10.28 9.42 17.99
N LEU A 147 10.58 9.04 19.23
CA LEU A 147 9.56 8.95 20.28
C LEU A 147 9.30 10.32 20.91
N PRO A 148 8.04 10.73 21.05
CA PRO A 148 7.73 12.01 21.69
C PRO A 148 8.05 11.97 23.21
N PRO A 149 8.30 13.12 23.85
CA PRO A 149 8.72 13.18 25.26
C PRO A 149 7.76 12.54 26.26
N ASN A 150 6.46 12.49 25.93
CA ASN A 150 5.42 11.88 26.76
C ASN A 150 5.16 10.40 26.43
N TRP A 151 5.97 9.77 25.57
CA TRP A 151 5.75 8.40 25.07
C TRP A 151 5.56 7.39 26.20
N GLU A 152 6.51 7.32 27.13
CA GLU A 152 6.47 6.33 28.20
C GLU A 152 5.28 6.48 29.15
N SER A 153 4.89 7.72 29.46
CA SER A 153 3.72 7.99 30.31
C SER A 153 2.42 7.59 29.60
N GLU A 154 2.29 7.93 28.33
CA GLU A 154 1.10 7.60 27.55
C GLU A 154 1.02 6.10 27.23
N LYS A 155 2.13 5.46 26.90
CA LYS A 155 2.18 4.01 26.71
C LYS A 155 1.69 3.27 27.95
N LYS A 156 2.18 3.66 29.13
CA LYS A 156 1.77 3.06 30.39
C LYS A 156 0.29 3.30 30.65
N ARG A 157 -0.19 4.55 30.52
CA ARG A 157 -1.59 4.93 30.74
C ARG A 157 -2.53 4.15 29.81
N ILE A 158 -2.23 4.12 28.50
CA ILE A 158 -3.05 3.44 27.50
C ILE A 158 -3.10 1.94 27.76
N TYR A 159 -1.99 1.34 28.18
CA TYR A 159 -1.97 -0.07 28.53
C TYR A 159 -2.80 -0.37 29.80
N GLU A 160 -2.66 0.46 30.85
CA GLU A 160 -3.40 0.27 32.13
C GLU A 160 -4.92 0.51 31.97
N GLU A 161 -5.32 1.49 31.15
CA GLU A 161 -6.73 1.87 30.98
C GLU A 161 -7.45 1.03 29.90
N TYR A 162 -6.78 0.68 28.80
CA TYR A 162 -7.38 0.08 27.62
C TYR A 162 -6.78 -1.28 27.21
N GLY A 163 -5.66 -1.69 27.79
CA GLY A 163 -4.97 -2.94 27.43
C GLY A 163 -4.30 -2.89 26.05
N HIS A 164 -4.16 -1.70 25.46
CA HIS A 164 -3.56 -1.56 24.13
C HIS A 164 -2.04 -1.49 24.21
N LYS A 165 -1.38 -2.10 23.23
CA LYS A 165 0.06 -2.00 23.01
C LYS A 165 0.34 -1.08 21.83
N PRO A 166 1.53 -0.43 21.76
CA PRO A 166 1.95 0.31 20.58
C PRO A 166 1.85 -0.52 19.30
N PRO A 167 1.45 0.10 18.18
CA PRO A 167 1.39 -0.60 16.90
C PRO A 167 2.79 -0.94 16.37
N LEU A 168 2.90 -2.06 15.68
CA LEU A 168 4.10 -2.39 14.93
C LEU A 168 4.26 -1.44 13.73
N TRP A 169 5.50 -1.07 13.45
CA TRP A 169 5.82 -0.26 12.27
C TRP A 169 6.26 -1.18 11.12
N ARG A 170 5.32 -1.51 10.23
CA ARG A 170 5.50 -2.53 9.18
C ARG A 170 5.20 -2.01 7.77
N HIS A 171 5.06 -0.70 7.64
CA HIS A 171 4.84 -0.04 6.36
C HIS A 171 5.67 1.22 6.29
N VAL A 172 6.36 1.42 5.17
CA VAL A 172 7.18 2.61 4.96
C VAL A 172 7.19 3.02 3.48
N ARG A 173 7.38 4.32 3.28
CA ARG A 173 7.74 4.85 1.96
C ARG A 173 9.04 4.19 1.50
N GLY A 174 9.02 3.63 0.28
CA GLY A 174 10.15 2.89 -0.25
C GLY A 174 11.41 3.73 -0.43
N PRO A 175 12.57 3.09 -0.52
CA PRO A 175 13.85 3.77 -0.45
C PRO A 175 14.08 4.77 -1.57
N VAL A 176 13.65 4.47 -2.80
CA VAL A 176 13.82 5.40 -3.92
C VAL A 176 12.88 6.60 -3.78
N THR A 177 11.61 6.36 -3.42
CA THR A 177 10.64 7.43 -3.17
C THR A 177 11.07 8.31 -1.99
N LEU A 178 11.65 7.72 -0.94
CA LEU A 178 12.20 8.48 0.18
C LEU A 178 13.42 9.29 -0.25
N ALA A 179 14.39 8.67 -0.91
CA ALA A 179 15.62 9.32 -1.35
C ALA A 179 15.34 10.48 -2.32
N THR A 180 14.43 10.30 -3.27
CA THR A 180 14.03 11.35 -4.21
C THR A 180 13.28 12.49 -3.52
N SER A 181 12.53 12.20 -2.45
CA SER A 181 11.89 13.24 -1.63
C SER A 181 12.91 14.03 -0.81
N ILE A 182 13.97 13.38 -0.31
CA ILE A 182 15.03 14.02 0.49
C ILE A 182 15.96 14.84 -0.39
N TYR A 183 16.41 14.29 -1.52
CA TYR A 183 17.54 14.82 -2.29
C TYR A 183 17.14 15.33 -3.68
N GLY A 184 15.98 14.97 -4.19
CA GLY A 184 15.50 15.29 -5.54
C GLY A 184 15.76 14.14 -6.52
N VAL A 185 14.90 14.03 -7.54
CA VAL A 185 14.93 12.93 -8.52
C VAL A 185 16.21 12.97 -9.36
N GLU A 186 16.46 14.09 -10.03
CA GLU A 186 17.64 14.26 -10.91
C GLU A 186 18.93 14.10 -10.11
N ASN A 187 18.98 14.70 -8.91
CA ASN A 187 20.16 14.64 -8.05
C ASN A 187 20.47 13.19 -7.64
N LEU A 188 19.49 12.37 -7.34
CA LEU A 188 19.71 10.95 -7.01
C LEU A 188 20.27 10.17 -8.20
N ILE A 189 19.72 10.40 -9.41
CA ILE A 189 20.18 9.73 -10.63
C ILE A 189 21.65 10.09 -10.90
N PHE A 190 22.00 11.38 -10.89
CA PHE A 190 23.36 11.83 -11.06
C PHE A 190 24.30 11.36 -9.95
N LEU A 191 23.82 11.32 -8.70
CA LEU A 191 24.59 10.79 -7.58
C LEU A 191 25.00 9.33 -7.79
N ILE A 192 24.07 8.50 -8.28
CA ILE A 192 24.34 7.08 -8.55
C ILE A 192 25.42 6.93 -9.66
N ILE A 193 25.41 7.81 -10.67
CA ILE A 193 26.33 7.77 -11.79
C ILE A 193 27.70 8.35 -11.41
N ASP A 194 27.72 9.54 -10.84
CA ASP A 194 28.91 10.38 -10.71
C ASP A 194 29.63 10.18 -9.37
N ASN A 195 28.89 9.80 -8.30
CA ASN A 195 29.43 9.54 -6.97
C ASN A 195 28.80 8.29 -6.32
N PRO A 196 29.07 7.09 -6.88
CA PRO A 196 28.47 5.84 -6.43
C PRO A 196 28.77 5.49 -4.97
N ASP A 197 29.89 5.95 -4.42
CA ASP A 197 30.24 5.68 -3.01
C ASP A 197 29.31 6.44 -2.06
N LEU A 198 29.04 7.72 -2.33
CA LEU A 198 28.08 8.50 -1.55
C LEU A 198 26.64 7.98 -1.75
N ALA A 199 26.29 7.58 -2.98
CA ALA A 199 25.01 6.96 -3.25
C ALA A 199 24.81 5.65 -2.46
N ARG A 200 25.84 4.81 -2.37
CA ARG A 200 25.84 3.58 -1.56
C ARG A 200 25.69 3.89 -0.08
N ARG A 201 26.44 4.87 0.44
CA ARG A 201 26.31 5.32 1.83
C ARG A 201 24.87 5.79 2.11
N PHE A 202 24.28 6.58 1.23
CA PHE A 202 22.90 7.06 1.35
C PHE A 202 21.91 5.91 1.41
N SER A 203 22.04 4.92 0.49
CA SER A 203 21.23 3.70 0.52
C SER A 203 21.38 2.94 1.85
N GLN A 204 22.60 2.76 2.33
CA GLN A 204 22.88 2.07 3.59
C GLN A 204 22.24 2.78 4.79
N VAL A 205 22.41 4.10 4.90
CA VAL A 205 21.83 4.89 5.99
C VAL A 205 20.30 4.85 5.97
N ILE A 206 19.67 4.91 4.79
CA ILE A 206 18.21 4.71 4.68
C ILE A 206 17.81 3.33 5.23
N GLY A 207 18.52 2.28 4.82
CA GLY A 207 18.28 0.92 5.31
C GLY A 207 18.45 0.79 6.82
N ASP A 208 19.49 1.42 7.39
CA ASP A 208 19.75 1.42 8.84
C ASP A 208 18.63 2.13 9.61
N VAL A 209 18.16 3.26 9.12
CA VAL A 209 17.04 4.00 9.74
C VAL A 209 15.74 3.20 9.67
N ILE A 210 15.42 2.59 8.52
CA ILE A 210 14.22 1.74 8.40
C ILE A 210 14.27 0.59 9.41
N CYS A 211 15.40 -0.13 9.45
CA CYS A 211 15.58 -1.22 10.41
C CYS A 211 15.50 -0.72 11.86
N GLY A 212 16.17 0.37 12.18
CA GLY A 212 16.19 0.92 13.54
C GLY A 212 14.81 1.34 14.04
N ILE A 213 14.00 2.02 13.21
CA ILE A 213 12.61 2.39 13.58
C ILE A 213 11.78 1.12 13.82
N ALA A 214 11.86 0.13 12.92
CA ALA A 214 11.10 -1.10 13.07
C ALA A 214 11.47 -1.88 14.34
N GLU A 215 12.77 -1.93 14.69
CA GLU A 215 13.26 -2.55 15.92
C GLU A 215 12.74 -1.83 17.17
N ILE A 216 12.87 -0.50 17.19
CA ILE A 216 12.38 0.32 18.31
C ILE A 216 10.89 0.06 18.53
N MET A 217 10.08 0.05 17.45
CA MET A 217 8.64 -0.16 17.58
C MET A 217 8.26 -1.60 17.95
N ASP A 218 9.07 -2.60 17.59
CA ASP A 218 8.91 -3.98 18.07
C ASP A 218 9.14 -4.07 19.58
N GLU A 219 10.20 -3.45 20.07
CA GLU A 219 10.50 -3.37 21.51
C GLU A 219 9.42 -2.60 22.28
N GLU A 220 8.95 -1.45 21.75
CA GLU A 220 7.86 -0.68 22.36
C GLU A 220 6.54 -1.46 22.43
N ALA A 221 6.26 -2.33 21.45
CA ALA A 221 5.13 -3.25 21.45
C ALA A 221 5.34 -4.46 22.41
N GLY A 222 6.52 -4.58 23.03
CA GLY A 222 6.85 -5.60 24.01
C GLY A 222 7.31 -6.92 23.41
N TYR A 223 7.87 -6.92 22.20
CA TYR A 223 8.47 -8.10 21.59
C TYR A 223 9.99 -8.12 21.77
N ALA A 224 10.53 -9.29 22.09
CA ALA A 224 11.97 -9.50 22.00
C ALA A 224 12.45 -9.57 20.54
N PRO A 225 13.73 -9.35 20.26
CA PRO A 225 14.26 -9.40 18.91
C PRO A 225 13.89 -10.70 18.18
N GLY A 226 13.23 -10.57 17.03
CA GLY A 226 12.79 -11.71 16.21
C GLY A 226 11.50 -12.40 16.65
N GLU A 227 10.83 -11.95 17.71
CA GLU A 227 9.56 -12.53 18.20
C GLU A 227 8.32 -11.76 17.70
N ALA A 228 8.50 -10.58 17.12
CA ALA A 228 7.40 -9.83 16.58
C ALA A 228 6.77 -10.54 15.36
N PRO A 229 5.44 -10.41 15.16
CA PRO A 229 4.77 -10.98 14.00
C PRO A 229 5.48 -10.61 12.68
N PRO A 230 5.67 -11.58 11.76
CA PRO A 230 6.36 -11.32 10.49
C PRO A 230 5.53 -10.45 9.56
N GLY A 231 6.22 -9.85 8.61
CA GLY A 231 5.63 -9.05 7.54
C GLY A 231 6.22 -7.65 7.45
N PHE A 232 6.42 -7.21 6.22
CA PHE A 232 6.81 -5.83 5.93
C PHE A 232 6.26 -5.38 4.58
N SER A 233 6.04 -4.08 4.42
CA SER A 233 5.51 -3.49 3.19
C SER A 233 6.19 -2.17 2.84
N PHE A 234 6.33 -1.94 1.53
CA PHE A 234 6.88 -0.71 0.98
C PHE A 234 5.91 -0.08 -0.03
N ALA A 235 5.91 1.27 -0.09
CA ALA A 235 5.32 2.04 -1.18
C ALA A 235 6.43 2.83 -1.88
N ASP A 236 6.86 2.36 -3.06
CA ASP A 236 8.07 2.87 -3.75
C ASP A 236 7.79 3.30 -5.21
N ASP A 237 6.89 4.25 -5.39
CA ASP A 237 6.42 4.67 -6.71
C ASP A 237 7.54 5.23 -7.60
N ASN A 238 8.48 5.99 -7.00
CA ASN A 238 9.60 6.59 -7.72
C ASN A 238 10.68 5.59 -8.12
N CYS A 239 10.60 4.31 -7.72
CA CYS A 239 11.52 3.29 -8.22
C CYS A 239 11.46 3.16 -9.75
N SER A 240 10.31 3.47 -10.36
CA SER A 240 10.10 3.49 -11.80
C SER A 240 11.00 4.46 -12.57
N LEU A 241 11.60 5.44 -11.89
CA LEU A 241 12.49 6.45 -12.49
C LEU A 241 13.94 5.94 -12.66
N LEU A 242 14.26 4.81 -12.04
CA LEU A 242 15.59 4.22 -12.11
C LEU A 242 15.67 3.11 -13.18
N THR A 243 16.83 2.94 -13.80
CA THR A 243 17.09 1.73 -14.60
C THR A 243 17.15 0.49 -13.69
N PRO A 244 17.00 -0.73 -14.24
CA PRO A 244 17.16 -1.96 -13.44
C PRO A 244 18.49 -2.02 -12.67
N GLU A 245 19.59 -1.58 -13.30
CA GLU A 245 20.91 -1.57 -12.68
C GLU A 245 21.00 -0.56 -11.53
N MET A 246 20.44 0.64 -11.72
CA MET A 246 20.38 1.65 -10.67
C MET A 246 19.52 1.20 -9.51
N TYR A 247 18.37 0.58 -9.79
CA TYR A 247 17.50 0.06 -8.75
C TYR A 247 18.16 -1.10 -7.99
N GLU A 248 18.81 -2.01 -8.70
CA GLU A 248 19.58 -3.11 -8.09
C GLU A 248 20.73 -2.60 -7.20
N PHE A 249 21.33 -1.49 -7.58
CA PHE A 249 22.36 -0.83 -6.79
C PHE A 249 21.85 -0.11 -5.56
N PHE A 250 20.74 0.61 -5.67
CA PHE A 250 20.30 1.56 -4.63
C PHE A 250 19.12 1.04 -3.78
N GLY A 251 17.99 0.67 -4.41
CA GLY A 251 16.74 0.34 -3.72
C GLY A 251 16.65 -1.12 -3.30
N PHE A 252 16.98 -2.03 -4.20
CA PHE A 252 16.87 -3.47 -3.99
C PHE A 252 17.59 -3.99 -2.72
N PRO A 253 18.82 -3.57 -2.38
CA PRO A 253 19.51 -4.05 -1.19
C PRO A 253 18.76 -3.74 0.11
N ILE A 254 18.06 -2.61 0.17
CA ILE A 254 17.28 -2.19 1.34
C ILE A 254 16.05 -3.09 1.50
N LEU A 255 15.25 -3.25 0.43
CA LEU A 255 14.07 -4.12 0.48
C LEU A 255 14.46 -5.54 0.84
N LYS A 256 15.50 -6.07 0.21
CA LYS A 256 16.02 -7.42 0.49
C LYS A 256 16.36 -7.58 1.98
N ARG A 257 17.19 -6.67 2.53
CA ARG A 257 17.61 -6.70 3.95
C ARG A 257 16.41 -6.66 4.90
N VAL A 258 15.45 -5.78 4.65
CA VAL A 258 14.27 -5.62 5.51
C VAL A 258 13.38 -6.86 5.43
N PHE A 259 13.12 -7.39 4.22
CA PHE A 259 12.33 -8.62 4.08
C PHE A 259 13.02 -9.84 4.69
N GLU A 260 14.34 -9.99 4.55
CA GLU A 260 15.10 -11.07 5.19
C GLU A 260 15.00 -11.02 6.71
N ARG A 261 14.84 -9.83 7.29
CA ARG A 261 14.75 -9.66 8.74
C ARG A 261 13.33 -9.85 9.29
N TRP A 262 12.32 -9.23 8.68
CA TRP A 262 10.93 -9.24 9.17
C TRP A 262 10.01 -10.21 8.43
N SER A 263 10.50 -10.87 7.41
CA SER A 263 9.76 -11.88 6.64
C SER A 263 10.71 -13.00 6.21
N PRO A 264 11.40 -13.68 7.18
CA PRO A 264 12.48 -14.60 6.85
C PRO A 264 12.01 -15.92 6.23
N ASN A 265 10.77 -16.33 6.48
CA ASN A 265 10.27 -17.63 6.04
C ASN A 265 9.50 -17.53 4.71
N PRO A 266 9.47 -18.60 3.92
CA PRO A 266 8.57 -18.69 2.77
C PRO A 266 7.11 -18.50 3.21
N GLY A 267 6.41 -17.56 2.55
CA GLY A 267 5.00 -17.24 2.88
C GLY A 267 4.83 -16.10 3.88
N ASP A 268 5.86 -15.68 4.59
CA ASP A 268 5.78 -14.46 5.39
C ASP A 268 5.43 -13.26 4.50
N PRO A 269 4.59 -12.32 4.98
CA PRO A 269 4.14 -11.21 4.16
C PRO A 269 5.29 -10.30 3.69
N ARG A 270 5.49 -10.22 2.37
CA ARG A 270 6.39 -9.30 1.67
C ARG A 270 5.58 -8.55 0.63
N TYR A 271 5.29 -7.29 0.89
CA TYR A 271 4.43 -6.49 0.03
C TYR A 271 5.15 -5.29 -0.57
N LEU A 272 4.96 -5.08 -1.86
CA LEU A 272 5.43 -3.88 -2.56
C LEU A 272 4.28 -3.23 -3.33
N HIS A 273 4.06 -1.96 -3.03
CA HIS A 273 3.23 -1.06 -3.80
C HIS A 273 4.10 -0.13 -4.64
N ALA A 274 3.75 0.02 -5.91
CA ALA A 274 4.32 1.01 -6.83
C ALA A 274 3.32 1.28 -7.94
N ASP A 275 2.49 2.31 -7.80
CA ASP A 275 1.41 2.63 -8.75
C ASP A 275 1.91 3.23 -10.08
N SER A 276 3.20 3.13 -10.33
CA SER A 276 3.91 3.57 -11.53
C SER A 276 4.18 2.43 -12.51
N GLU A 277 4.71 2.78 -13.71
CA GLU A 277 5.16 1.84 -14.72
C GLU A 277 6.48 1.19 -14.30
N VAL A 278 6.42 -0.06 -13.83
CA VAL A 278 7.59 -0.81 -13.32
C VAL A 278 7.91 -2.08 -14.13
N ASN A 279 7.39 -2.23 -15.35
CA ASN A 279 7.63 -3.42 -16.17
C ASN A 279 9.12 -3.72 -16.35
N HIS A 280 9.95 -2.70 -16.54
CA HIS A 280 11.40 -2.84 -16.70
C HIS A 280 12.10 -3.34 -15.42
N LEU A 281 11.51 -3.14 -14.24
CA LEU A 281 12.05 -3.59 -12.95
C LEU A 281 11.61 -5.01 -12.55
N LEU A 282 10.60 -5.59 -13.23
CA LEU A 282 10.07 -6.90 -12.85
C LEU A 282 11.11 -8.01 -12.71
N PRO A 283 12.16 -8.08 -13.58
CA PRO A 283 13.25 -9.07 -13.41
C PRO A 283 14.00 -8.93 -12.08
N VAL A 284 14.21 -7.70 -11.60
CA VAL A 284 14.89 -7.42 -10.34
C VAL A 284 13.95 -7.65 -9.17
N LEU A 285 12.71 -7.13 -9.26
CA LEU A 285 11.69 -7.28 -8.22
C LEU A 285 11.31 -8.75 -7.96
N GLY A 286 11.30 -9.59 -9.00
CA GLY A 286 11.03 -11.03 -8.86
C GLY A 286 11.99 -11.76 -7.91
N ARG A 287 13.19 -11.22 -7.70
CA ARG A 287 14.20 -11.77 -6.78
C ARG A 287 13.92 -11.47 -5.29
N LEU A 288 12.94 -10.59 -5.00
CA LEU A 288 12.54 -10.28 -3.61
C LEU A 288 11.59 -11.32 -3.01
N ASN A 289 11.07 -12.26 -3.83
CA ASN A 289 10.09 -13.26 -3.40
C ASN A 289 8.87 -12.60 -2.70
N LEU A 290 8.30 -11.59 -3.36
CA LEU A 290 7.11 -10.90 -2.86
C LEU A 290 5.94 -11.87 -2.71
N THR A 291 5.21 -11.80 -1.60
CA THR A 291 3.97 -12.56 -1.42
C THR A 291 2.77 -11.85 -2.03
N ALA A 292 2.83 -10.51 -2.13
CA ALA A 292 1.84 -9.73 -2.85
C ALA A 292 2.45 -8.43 -3.39
N CYS A 293 1.85 -7.90 -4.47
CA CYS A 293 2.23 -6.63 -5.08
C CYS A 293 1.01 -5.88 -5.60
N ASN A 294 1.14 -4.55 -5.67
CA ASN A 294 0.20 -3.66 -6.35
C ASN A 294 1.01 -2.69 -7.21
N PHE A 295 0.89 -2.85 -8.52
CA PHE A 295 1.66 -2.05 -9.48
C PHE A 295 0.73 -1.21 -10.35
N GLY A 296 1.29 -0.30 -11.15
CA GLY A 296 0.52 0.59 -12.02
C GLY A 296 -0.32 -0.14 -13.08
N PRO A 297 -1.35 0.49 -13.64
CA PRO A 297 -2.36 -0.16 -14.49
C PRO A 297 -1.85 -0.62 -15.86
N THR A 298 -0.60 -0.31 -16.21
CA THR A 298 0.10 -0.81 -17.40
C THR A 298 0.93 -2.06 -17.14
N VAL A 299 1.10 -2.44 -15.85
CA VAL A 299 1.81 -3.64 -15.42
C VAL A 299 0.79 -4.76 -15.25
N LEU A 300 0.65 -5.59 -16.28
CA LEU A 300 -0.43 -6.56 -16.37
C LEU A 300 -0.07 -7.91 -15.74
N VAL A 301 -1.09 -8.75 -15.57
CA VAL A 301 -0.99 -10.06 -14.91
C VAL A 301 0.06 -10.96 -15.57
N ASP A 302 0.07 -11.05 -16.89
CA ASP A 302 1.01 -11.88 -17.66
C ASP A 302 2.47 -11.45 -17.46
N SER A 303 2.72 -10.14 -17.50
CA SER A 303 4.05 -9.56 -17.26
C SER A 303 4.55 -9.87 -15.84
N ILE A 304 3.69 -9.70 -14.83
CA ILE A 304 4.03 -10.01 -13.44
C ILE A 304 4.29 -11.51 -13.27
N ARG A 305 3.42 -12.39 -13.80
CA ARG A 305 3.54 -13.84 -13.68
C ARG A 305 4.83 -14.41 -14.24
N LYS A 306 5.36 -13.78 -15.29
CA LYS A 306 6.63 -14.19 -15.92
C LYS A 306 7.81 -14.17 -14.91
N TYR A 307 7.82 -13.23 -13.98
CA TYR A 307 8.91 -13.04 -13.02
C TYR A 307 8.53 -13.38 -11.58
N MET A 308 7.24 -13.38 -11.26
CA MET A 308 6.69 -13.57 -9.93
C MET A 308 5.49 -14.55 -9.97
N PRO A 309 5.73 -15.84 -10.24
CA PRO A 309 4.67 -16.83 -10.51
C PRO A 309 3.76 -17.12 -9.31
N ARG A 310 4.23 -16.88 -8.08
CA ARG A 310 3.50 -17.16 -6.84
C ARG A 310 3.14 -15.91 -6.03
N THR A 311 3.36 -14.73 -6.57
CA THR A 311 3.00 -13.45 -5.93
C THR A 311 1.52 -13.16 -6.17
N ARG A 312 0.74 -12.86 -5.13
CA ARG A 312 -0.62 -12.33 -5.31
C ARG A 312 -0.54 -10.95 -5.97
N ILE A 313 -1.34 -10.77 -7.00
CA ILE A 313 -1.44 -9.48 -7.71
C ILE A 313 -2.69 -8.75 -7.22
N ASP A 314 -2.50 -7.66 -6.50
CA ASP A 314 -3.57 -6.72 -6.13
C ASP A 314 -3.66 -5.66 -7.25
N GLY A 315 -4.47 -5.89 -8.28
CA GLY A 315 -4.56 -5.05 -9.49
C GLY A 315 -5.46 -5.72 -10.54
N CYS A 316 -5.50 -5.37 -11.82
CA CYS A 316 -4.76 -4.30 -12.51
C CYS A 316 -5.73 -3.23 -13.07
N LEU A 317 -6.91 -3.05 -12.43
CA LEU A 317 -7.93 -2.11 -12.89
C LEU A 317 -7.42 -0.66 -12.73
N SER A 318 -7.51 0.14 -13.78
CA SER A 318 -7.12 1.54 -13.72
C SER A 318 -7.97 2.32 -12.70
N PRO A 319 -7.34 2.97 -11.68
CA PRO A 319 -8.07 3.74 -10.69
C PRO A 319 -8.81 4.94 -11.31
N LEU A 320 -8.30 5.52 -12.39
CA LEU A 320 -8.95 6.62 -13.10
C LEU A 320 -10.20 6.16 -13.86
N VAL A 321 -10.18 4.96 -14.44
CA VAL A 321 -11.34 4.35 -15.08
C VAL A 321 -12.43 4.08 -14.04
N PHE A 322 -12.04 3.52 -12.91
CA PHE A 322 -12.94 3.23 -11.81
C PHE A 322 -13.55 4.51 -11.21
N MET A 323 -12.73 5.54 -10.98
CA MET A 323 -13.17 6.85 -10.49
C MET A 323 -14.17 7.57 -11.42
N ARG A 324 -13.99 7.41 -12.75
CA ARG A 324 -14.91 7.98 -13.74
C ARG A 324 -16.19 7.17 -13.91
N ASN A 325 -16.27 6.00 -13.28
CA ASN A 325 -17.37 5.06 -13.40
C ASN A 325 -17.66 4.70 -14.87
N ASP A 326 -16.59 4.52 -15.66
CA ASP A 326 -16.65 4.14 -17.07
C ASP A 326 -16.99 2.65 -17.19
N GLU A 327 -18.28 2.35 -17.26
CA GLU A 327 -18.82 1.00 -17.18
C GLU A 327 -18.28 0.07 -18.28
N GLU A 328 -18.18 0.56 -19.53
CA GLU A 328 -17.69 -0.25 -20.65
C GLU A 328 -16.21 -0.58 -20.47
N GLU A 329 -15.43 0.41 -20.07
CA GLU A 329 -14.00 0.23 -19.86
C GLU A 329 -13.70 -0.61 -18.60
N ILE A 330 -14.49 -0.47 -17.52
CA ILE A 330 -14.42 -1.37 -16.34
C ILE A 330 -14.63 -2.82 -16.79
N ILE A 331 -15.70 -3.11 -17.52
CA ILE A 331 -15.99 -4.45 -18.02
C ILE A 331 -14.81 -4.97 -18.86
N ARG A 332 -14.29 -4.15 -19.76
CA ARG A 332 -13.19 -4.52 -20.65
C ARG A 332 -11.93 -4.91 -19.87
N GLN A 333 -11.55 -4.10 -18.90
CA GLN A 333 -10.35 -4.35 -18.07
C GLN A 333 -10.54 -5.57 -17.17
N VAL A 334 -11.66 -5.71 -16.48
CA VAL A 334 -11.97 -6.87 -15.66
C VAL A 334 -11.93 -8.17 -16.46
N LYS A 335 -12.53 -8.18 -17.67
CA LYS A 335 -12.48 -9.35 -18.56
C LYS A 335 -11.06 -9.71 -18.96
N ARG A 336 -10.24 -8.71 -19.35
CA ARG A 336 -8.84 -8.88 -19.71
C ARG A 336 -8.07 -9.54 -18.56
N ASP A 337 -8.16 -8.95 -17.35
CA ASP A 337 -7.38 -9.38 -16.19
C ASP A 337 -7.81 -10.78 -15.73
N CYS A 338 -9.12 -11.07 -15.74
CA CYS A 338 -9.65 -12.40 -15.46
C CYS A 338 -9.18 -13.45 -16.48
N GLN A 339 -9.12 -13.09 -17.77
CA GLN A 339 -8.61 -13.98 -18.81
C GLN A 339 -7.13 -14.28 -18.59
N MET A 340 -6.30 -13.26 -18.34
CA MET A 340 -4.88 -13.44 -18.03
C MET A 340 -4.66 -14.30 -16.80
N ALA A 341 -5.48 -14.14 -15.74
CA ALA A 341 -5.38 -14.97 -14.54
C ALA A 341 -5.68 -16.45 -14.81
N ARG A 342 -6.58 -16.76 -15.76
CA ARG A 342 -6.83 -18.15 -16.19
C ARG A 342 -5.69 -18.72 -17.02
N GLU A 343 -5.09 -17.92 -17.89
CA GLU A 343 -4.05 -18.34 -18.83
C GLU A 343 -2.67 -18.46 -18.17
N HIS A 344 -2.35 -17.57 -17.23
CA HIS A 344 -1.02 -17.45 -16.63
C HIS A 344 -0.96 -17.88 -15.15
N GLY A 345 -2.05 -18.40 -14.59
CA GLY A 345 -2.13 -18.90 -13.22
C GLY A 345 -2.92 -18.00 -12.28
N ARG A 346 -3.44 -18.64 -11.23
CA ARG A 346 -4.24 -18.01 -10.16
C ARG A 346 -3.47 -16.93 -9.42
N GLY A 347 -4.05 -16.37 -8.36
CA GLY A 347 -3.40 -15.37 -7.50
C GLY A 347 -3.69 -13.93 -7.92
N LEU A 348 -4.71 -13.69 -8.75
CA LEU A 348 -5.25 -12.37 -8.98
C LEU A 348 -6.29 -12.02 -7.90
N ASN A 349 -6.06 -10.95 -7.19
CA ASN A 349 -6.98 -10.25 -6.32
C ASN A 349 -7.36 -8.95 -7.02
N LEU A 350 -8.44 -9.00 -7.82
CA LEU A 350 -8.79 -7.94 -8.75
C LEU A 350 -9.17 -6.66 -8.01
N SER A 351 -8.27 -5.70 -8.05
CA SER A 351 -8.42 -4.39 -7.41
C SER A 351 -7.98 -3.26 -8.33
N THR A 352 -8.03 -2.04 -7.86
CA THR A 352 -7.39 -0.92 -8.55
C THR A 352 -5.87 -1.05 -8.49
N ALA A 353 -5.21 -0.71 -9.57
CA ALA A 353 -3.75 -0.59 -9.68
C ALA A 353 -3.33 0.77 -9.10
N GLY A 354 -3.06 0.80 -7.81
CA GLY A 354 -2.93 2.01 -7.03
C GLY A 354 -4.15 2.28 -6.15
N SER A 355 -4.14 3.44 -5.50
CA SER A 355 -5.20 3.85 -4.57
C SER A 355 -6.53 4.07 -5.28
N ILE A 356 -7.62 3.71 -4.61
CA ILE A 356 -8.96 4.11 -5.04
C ILE A 356 -9.17 5.61 -4.77
N ASN A 357 -9.94 6.28 -5.64
CA ASN A 357 -10.09 7.72 -5.58
C ASN A 357 -11.54 8.14 -5.27
N ASN A 358 -11.67 9.36 -4.74
CA ASN A 358 -12.96 10.03 -4.64
C ASN A 358 -13.65 10.10 -6.01
N GLY A 359 -14.94 9.78 -6.04
CA GLY A 359 -15.71 9.62 -7.28
C GLY A 359 -16.00 8.16 -7.64
N SER A 360 -15.25 7.21 -7.06
CA SER A 360 -15.52 5.78 -7.24
C SER A 360 -16.83 5.40 -6.52
N LEU A 361 -17.78 4.80 -7.24
CA LEU A 361 -19.11 4.52 -6.73
C LEU A 361 -19.33 3.01 -6.47
N LEU A 362 -20.25 2.73 -5.55
CA LEU A 362 -20.69 1.36 -5.21
C LEU A 362 -21.30 0.62 -6.40
N THR A 363 -21.92 1.34 -7.34
CA THR A 363 -22.46 0.76 -8.58
C THR A 363 -21.35 0.22 -9.46
N SER A 364 -20.20 0.90 -9.53
CA SER A 364 -19.02 0.41 -10.26
C SER A 364 -18.41 -0.83 -9.59
N MET A 365 -18.35 -0.89 -8.26
CA MET A 365 -17.95 -2.10 -7.54
C MET A 365 -18.91 -3.26 -7.83
N ARG A 366 -20.22 -3.02 -7.83
CA ARG A 366 -21.23 -4.03 -8.21
C ARG A 366 -21.03 -4.53 -9.64
N LEU A 367 -20.66 -3.65 -10.57
CA LEU A 367 -20.37 -4.02 -11.95
C LEU A 367 -19.14 -4.92 -12.07
N VAL A 368 -18.09 -4.62 -11.28
CA VAL A 368 -16.90 -5.50 -11.19
C VAL A 368 -17.30 -6.87 -10.66
N MET A 369 -18.13 -6.95 -9.60
CA MET A 369 -18.63 -8.21 -9.04
C MET A 369 -19.38 -9.03 -10.12
N ALA A 370 -20.30 -8.39 -10.83
CA ALA A 370 -21.07 -9.03 -11.89
C ALA A 370 -20.18 -9.54 -13.04
N THR A 371 -19.17 -8.75 -13.40
CA THR A 371 -18.20 -9.11 -14.44
C THR A 371 -17.31 -10.28 -14.02
N ILE A 372 -16.83 -10.30 -12.77
CA ILE A 372 -16.07 -11.44 -12.21
C ILE A 372 -16.94 -12.69 -12.19
N GLN A 373 -18.18 -12.62 -11.68
CA GLN A 373 -19.06 -13.79 -11.58
C GLN A 373 -19.32 -14.42 -12.93
N LYS A 374 -19.42 -13.61 -13.99
CA LYS A 374 -19.70 -14.09 -15.36
C LYS A 374 -18.44 -14.51 -16.11
N TYR A 375 -17.35 -13.77 -16.02
CA TYR A 375 -16.15 -13.94 -16.84
C TYR A 375 -14.89 -14.31 -16.06
N GLY A 376 -14.91 -14.24 -14.75
CA GLY A 376 -13.77 -14.54 -13.89
C GLY A 376 -13.75 -15.97 -13.34
N ARG A 377 -14.57 -16.89 -13.85
CA ARG A 377 -14.57 -18.30 -13.45
C ARG A 377 -13.28 -19.00 -13.88
N TYR A 378 -12.72 -19.85 -13.03
CA TYR A 378 -11.58 -20.71 -13.30
C TYR A 378 -11.96 -22.01 -13.96
#